data_2a3e505fca5d6570f25e360ee9664009
#
_entry.id   2a3e505fca5d6570f25e360ee9664009
#
_cell.length_a   1.000
_cell.length_b   1.000
_cell.length_c   1.000
_cell.angle_alpha   90.00
_cell.angle_beta   90.00
_cell.angle_gamma   90.00
#
_symmetry.space_group_name_H-M   'P 1'
#
loop_
_entity.id
_entity.type
_entity.pdbx_description
1 polymer ?
#
loop_
_entity_poly.entity_id
_entity_poly.type
_entity_poly.pdbx_seq_one_letter_code
_entity_poly.pdbx_strand_id
1 'polypeptide(L)'
;PEGIGSLRERAIACTSLSSALDVCLRDADPADHLGLNGRASLARSLVRETPIPESVKRAIGREYSKLCDMYYPGVDVAVRSSATTEDSAEASFAGQYESYLNVSGESEIVEKWRRCVASMFTERSVGYHLEKGMHPLDSSIAVVVMKMARSDKACSGVMFTIDPDSGHDGVIHIGSSYGLGELVVQGVVSPDLSLIHI
;
A
#
# COMPACT_ATOMS: atom_id res chain seq x y z
N PRO A 1 15.08 12.30 -24.78
CA PRO A 1 14.08 11.90 -23.79
C PRO A 1 12.90 12.89 -23.84
N GLU A 2 11.71 12.33 -23.96
CA GLU A 2 10.47 13.10 -24.00
C GLU A 2 10.26 13.78 -22.64
N GLY A 3 9.94 15.08 -22.63
CA GLY A 3 9.69 15.80 -21.38
C GLY A 3 8.37 15.37 -20.71
N ILE A 4 8.28 15.40 -19.37
CA ILE A 4 7.07 15.02 -18.62
C ILE A 4 5.84 15.80 -19.05
N GLY A 5 5.97 17.06 -19.52
CA GLY A 5 4.87 17.85 -20.04
C GLY A 5 4.21 17.24 -21.29
N SER A 6 5.00 16.86 -22.27
CA SER A 6 4.54 16.18 -23.50
C SER A 6 3.91 14.81 -23.18
N LEU A 7 4.52 14.07 -22.24
CA LEU A 7 3.97 12.81 -21.76
C LEU A 7 2.59 12.98 -21.12
N ARG A 8 2.42 14.03 -20.31
CA ARG A 8 1.13 14.36 -19.68
C ARG A 8 0.04 14.67 -20.69
N GLU A 9 0.35 15.45 -21.72
CA GLU A 9 -0.60 15.77 -22.80
C GLU A 9 -1.07 14.51 -23.51
N ARG A 10 -0.16 13.60 -23.83
CA ARG A 10 -0.50 12.31 -24.45
C ARG A 10 -1.35 11.42 -23.54
N ALA A 11 -1.02 11.35 -22.25
CA ALA A 11 -1.78 10.57 -21.28
C ALA A 11 -3.22 11.12 -21.09
N ILE A 12 -3.39 12.45 -21.04
CA ILE A 12 -4.71 13.08 -20.93
C ILE A 12 -5.56 12.88 -22.20
N ALA A 13 -4.94 12.75 -23.36
CA ALA A 13 -5.64 12.46 -24.62
C ALA A 13 -6.17 11.02 -24.73
N CYS A 14 -5.80 10.13 -23.80
CA CYS A 14 -6.25 8.74 -23.80
C CYS A 14 -7.73 8.62 -23.39
N THR A 15 -8.43 7.66 -23.96
CA THR A 15 -9.86 7.41 -23.72
C THR A 15 -10.15 6.64 -22.43
N SER A 16 -9.13 6.03 -21.83
CA SER A 16 -9.25 5.27 -20.56
C SER A 16 -8.05 5.51 -19.64
N LEU A 17 -8.27 5.36 -18.34
CA LEU A 17 -7.21 5.45 -17.34
C LEU A 17 -6.11 4.41 -17.59
N SER A 18 -6.49 3.18 -17.96
CA SER A 18 -5.52 2.11 -18.26
C SER A 18 -4.57 2.50 -19.41
N SER A 19 -5.11 3.05 -20.50
CA SER A 19 -4.29 3.53 -21.62
C SER A 19 -3.41 4.71 -21.24
N ALA A 20 -3.92 5.61 -20.38
CA ALA A 20 -3.14 6.74 -19.89
C ALA A 20 -1.97 6.30 -19.01
N LEU A 21 -2.20 5.32 -18.14
CA LEU A 21 -1.16 4.72 -17.29
C LEU A 21 -0.12 3.98 -18.13
N ASP A 22 -0.55 3.22 -19.14
CA ASP A 22 0.36 2.54 -20.05
C ASP A 22 1.26 3.54 -20.79
N VAL A 23 0.72 4.65 -21.27
CA VAL A 23 1.52 5.74 -21.89
C VAL A 23 2.56 6.30 -20.92
N CYS A 24 2.23 6.43 -19.64
CA CYS A 24 3.16 6.91 -18.61
C CYS A 24 4.33 5.93 -18.38
N LEU A 25 4.06 4.63 -18.41
CA LEU A 25 4.96 3.60 -17.86
C LEU A 25 5.69 2.76 -18.91
N ARG A 26 5.21 2.73 -20.16
CA ARG A 26 5.70 1.85 -21.23
C ARG A 26 7.22 1.95 -21.47
N ASP A 27 7.76 3.16 -21.47
CA ASP A 27 9.18 3.42 -21.75
C ASP A 27 9.93 3.89 -20.49
N ALA A 28 9.47 3.47 -19.31
CA ALA A 28 10.12 3.80 -18.06
C ALA A 28 11.39 2.94 -17.89
N ASP A 29 12.50 3.59 -17.61
CA ASP A 29 13.78 2.95 -17.34
C ASP A 29 14.06 2.97 -15.82
N PRO A 30 14.24 1.81 -15.17
CA PRO A 30 14.57 1.76 -13.75
C PRO A 30 15.93 2.40 -13.40
N ALA A 31 16.85 2.52 -14.37
CA ALA A 31 18.13 3.19 -14.19
C ALA A 31 18.04 4.73 -14.26
N ASP A 32 17.00 5.29 -14.90
CA ASP A 32 16.74 6.73 -14.95
C ASP A 32 15.82 7.16 -13.79
N HIS A 33 16.36 7.32 -12.60
CA HIS A 33 15.61 7.69 -11.38
C HIS A 33 14.78 8.98 -11.55
N LEU A 34 15.30 9.99 -12.24
CA LEU A 34 14.58 11.26 -12.42
C LEU A 34 13.39 11.09 -13.37
N GLY A 35 13.60 10.42 -14.50
CA GLY A 35 12.53 10.11 -15.46
C GLY A 35 11.49 9.16 -14.84
N LEU A 36 11.93 8.14 -14.12
CA LEU A 36 11.07 7.19 -13.43
C LEU A 36 10.17 7.87 -12.40
N ASN A 37 10.75 8.73 -11.55
CA ASN A 37 9.98 9.49 -10.54
C ASN A 37 8.93 10.39 -11.21
N GLY A 38 9.29 11.10 -12.27
CA GLY A 38 8.36 11.94 -13.02
C GLY A 38 7.19 11.15 -13.61
N ARG A 39 7.47 10.00 -14.24
CA ARG A 39 6.48 9.09 -14.83
C ARG A 39 5.56 8.47 -13.76
N ALA A 40 6.13 7.97 -12.69
CA ALA A 40 5.41 7.41 -11.54
C ALA A 40 4.52 8.47 -10.87
N SER A 41 5.02 9.69 -10.68
CA SER A 41 4.27 10.81 -10.12
C SER A 41 3.08 11.21 -11.01
N LEU A 42 3.27 11.24 -12.33
CA LEU A 42 2.20 11.48 -13.29
C LEU A 42 1.13 10.38 -13.23
N ALA A 43 1.53 9.12 -13.23
CA ALA A 43 0.61 7.99 -13.11
C ALA A 43 -0.23 8.07 -11.81
N ARG A 44 0.40 8.40 -10.67
CA ARG A 44 -0.30 8.60 -9.40
C ARG A 44 -1.32 9.76 -9.46
N SER A 45 -0.96 10.88 -10.08
CA SER A 45 -1.90 12.01 -10.20
C SER A 45 -3.10 11.64 -11.06
N LEU A 46 -2.91 10.93 -12.17
CA LEU A 46 -4.01 10.43 -13.00
C LEU A 46 -4.98 9.55 -12.23
N VAL A 47 -4.47 8.61 -11.42
CA VAL A 47 -5.33 7.77 -10.56
C VAL A 47 -6.08 8.61 -9.53
N ARG A 48 -5.42 9.59 -8.91
CA ARG A 48 -6.04 10.46 -7.89
C ARG A 48 -7.08 11.41 -8.47
N GLU A 49 -6.88 11.89 -9.69
CA GLU A 49 -7.78 12.82 -10.38
C GLU A 49 -8.96 12.10 -11.03
N THR A 50 -8.83 10.81 -11.34
CA THR A 50 -9.90 10.03 -11.96
C THR A 50 -11.07 9.83 -10.98
N PRO A 51 -12.32 10.15 -11.39
CA PRO A 51 -13.49 9.92 -10.55
C PRO A 51 -13.68 8.45 -10.21
N ILE A 52 -13.88 8.16 -8.92
CA ILE A 52 -14.23 6.80 -8.48
C ILE A 52 -15.66 6.49 -8.93
N PRO A 53 -15.93 5.32 -9.54
CA PRO A 53 -17.28 4.94 -9.93
C PRO A 53 -18.24 4.95 -8.72
N GLU A 54 -19.45 5.49 -8.92
CA GLU A 54 -20.46 5.56 -7.87
C GLU A 54 -20.89 4.20 -7.32
N SER A 55 -20.79 3.14 -8.13
CA SER A 55 -21.02 1.77 -7.68
C SER A 55 -20.00 1.33 -6.62
N VAL A 56 -18.74 1.72 -6.78
CA VAL A 56 -17.65 1.43 -5.82
C VAL A 56 -17.86 2.22 -4.53
N LYS A 57 -18.13 3.52 -4.61
CA LYS A 57 -18.41 4.35 -3.42
C LYS A 57 -19.57 3.79 -2.62
N ARG A 58 -20.69 3.49 -3.29
CA ARG A 58 -21.87 2.89 -2.63
C ARG A 58 -21.57 1.53 -2.01
N ALA A 59 -20.73 0.71 -2.65
CA ALA A 59 -20.34 -0.57 -2.07
C ALA A 59 -19.50 -0.38 -0.80
N ILE A 60 -18.52 0.53 -0.83
CA ILE A 60 -17.70 0.88 0.35
C ILE A 60 -18.59 1.38 1.49
N GLY A 61 -19.49 2.34 1.22
CA GLY A 61 -20.39 2.89 2.23
C GLY A 61 -21.30 1.84 2.86
N ARG A 62 -21.90 0.98 2.03
CA ARG A 62 -22.73 -0.13 2.52
C ARG A 62 -21.98 -1.10 3.44
N GLU A 63 -20.78 -1.51 3.05
CA GLU A 63 -20.00 -2.45 3.85
C GLU A 63 -19.44 -1.78 5.12
N TYR A 64 -19.07 -0.50 5.06
CA TYR A 64 -18.68 0.27 6.24
C TYR A 64 -19.85 0.44 7.23
N SER A 65 -21.07 0.68 6.74
CA SER A 65 -22.26 0.74 7.60
C SER A 65 -22.45 -0.58 8.37
N LYS A 66 -22.25 -1.74 7.72
CA LYS A 66 -22.31 -3.03 8.42
C LYS A 66 -21.26 -3.16 9.53
N LEU A 67 -20.05 -2.63 9.32
CA LEU A 67 -19.03 -2.60 10.37
C LEU A 67 -19.45 -1.71 11.53
N CYS A 68 -20.07 -0.55 11.25
CA CYS A 68 -20.61 0.33 12.29
C CYS A 68 -21.73 -0.33 13.10
N ASP A 69 -22.62 -1.05 12.42
CA ASP A 69 -23.72 -1.79 13.09
C ASP A 69 -23.18 -2.94 13.95
N MET A 70 -22.11 -3.59 13.50
CA MET A 70 -21.50 -4.72 14.21
C MET A 70 -20.72 -4.30 15.45
N TYR A 71 -20.07 -3.15 15.42
CA TYR A 71 -19.16 -2.70 16.48
C TYR A 71 -19.64 -1.44 17.21
N TYR A 72 -19.57 -0.29 16.57
CA TYR A 72 -20.05 0.99 17.09
C TYR A 72 -20.09 2.04 15.96
N PRO A 73 -20.95 3.10 16.07
CA PRO A 73 -21.03 4.15 15.08
C PRO A 73 -19.67 4.86 14.86
N GLY A 74 -19.27 5.00 13.60
CA GLY A 74 -18.01 5.65 13.26
C GLY A 74 -16.78 4.80 13.62
N VAL A 75 -16.87 3.47 13.53
CA VAL A 75 -15.77 2.56 13.84
C VAL A 75 -14.49 2.91 13.09
N ASP A 76 -13.38 2.99 13.82
CA ASP A 76 -12.05 3.20 13.23
C ASP A 76 -11.61 1.96 12.48
N VAL A 77 -11.12 2.17 11.27
CA VAL A 77 -10.65 1.11 10.38
C VAL A 77 -9.21 1.34 9.92
N ALA A 78 -8.55 0.26 9.55
CA ALA A 78 -7.35 0.27 8.75
C ALA A 78 -7.72 0.04 7.29
N VAL A 79 -7.20 0.87 6.39
CA VAL A 79 -7.34 0.74 4.94
C VAL A 79 -5.97 0.31 4.40
N ARG A 80 -5.88 -0.92 3.91
CA ARG A 80 -4.62 -1.56 3.54
C ARG A 80 -4.68 -2.09 2.11
N SER A 81 -3.58 -1.94 1.40
CA SER A 81 -3.39 -2.64 0.12
C SER A 81 -3.21 -4.15 0.32
N SER A 82 -3.55 -4.89 -0.70
CA SER A 82 -3.25 -6.31 -0.87
C SER A 82 -3.09 -6.56 -2.37
N ALA A 83 -1.86 -6.71 -2.82
CA ALA A 83 -1.55 -6.90 -4.22
C ALA A 83 -1.29 -8.38 -4.55
N THR A 84 -1.62 -8.78 -5.77
CA THR A 84 -1.42 -10.16 -6.22
C THR A 84 0.05 -10.58 -6.26
N THR A 85 0.96 -9.60 -6.28
CA THR A 85 2.41 -9.79 -6.30
C THR A 85 3.06 -9.68 -4.94
N GLU A 86 2.30 -9.33 -3.87
CA GLU A 86 2.86 -9.03 -2.55
C GLU A 86 3.61 -10.20 -1.92
N ASP A 87 3.10 -11.43 -2.09
CA ASP A 87 3.64 -12.67 -1.54
C ASP A 87 4.09 -13.67 -2.62
N SER A 88 4.51 -13.21 -3.79
CA SER A 88 4.99 -14.14 -4.81
C SER A 88 6.35 -14.72 -4.45
N ALA A 89 6.57 -16.01 -4.78
CA ALA A 89 7.83 -16.70 -4.51
C ALA A 89 9.02 -16.10 -5.28
N GLU A 90 8.77 -15.44 -6.39
CA GLU A 90 9.78 -14.87 -7.28
C GLU A 90 10.10 -13.41 -6.96
N ALA A 91 9.17 -12.69 -6.35
CA ALA A 91 9.32 -11.29 -5.99
C ALA A 91 8.44 -10.94 -4.79
N SER A 92 9.04 -10.41 -3.73
CA SER A 92 8.30 -9.94 -2.55
C SER A 92 8.11 -8.43 -2.63
N PHE A 93 6.85 -7.99 -2.70
CA PHE A 93 6.46 -6.59 -2.66
C PHE A 93 6.06 -6.14 -1.25
N ALA A 94 6.44 -6.87 -0.22
CA ALA A 94 6.14 -6.53 1.16
C ALA A 94 6.58 -5.09 1.49
N GLY A 95 5.68 -4.29 2.05
CA GLY A 95 5.94 -2.90 2.43
C GLY A 95 6.13 -1.91 1.27
N GLN A 96 5.81 -2.30 0.03
CA GLN A 96 5.88 -1.40 -1.13
C GLN A 96 4.67 -0.47 -1.24
N TYR A 97 3.54 -0.88 -0.68
CA TYR A 97 2.26 -0.20 -0.80
C TYR A 97 1.85 0.47 0.50
N GLU A 98 0.96 1.46 0.39
CA GLU A 98 0.52 2.27 1.52
C GLU A 98 -0.59 1.59 2.33
N SER A 99 -0.54 1.80 3.66
CA SER A 99 -1.60 1.47 4.61
C SER A 99 -1.96 2.72 5.41
N TYR A 100 -3.25 2.90 5.69
CA TYR A 100 -3.77 4.01 6.47
C TYR A 100 -4.50 3.49 7.69
N LEU A 101 -4.11 3.99 8.86
CA LEU A 101 -4.64 3.59 10.15
C LEU A 101 -5.57 4.67 10.71
N ASN A 102 -6.45 4.31 11.64
CA ASN A 102 -7.37 5.22 12.34
C ASN A 102 -8.24 6.06 11.38
N VAL A 103 -8.71 5.43 10.30
CA VAL A 103 -9.60 6.05 9.32
C VAL A 103 -11.04 5.87 9.78
N SER A 104 -11.85 6.92 9.73
CA SER A 104 -13.25 6.88 10.15
C SER A 104 -14.14 7.68 9.20
N GLY A 105 -15.33 7.15 8.91
CA GLY A 105 -16.29 7.76 7.99
C GLY A 105 -16.08 7.37 6.52
N GLU A 106 -17.22 7.21 5.82
CA GLU A 106 -17.28 6.73 4.44
C GLU A 106 -16.39 7.54 3.49
N SER A 107 -16.50 8.86 3.57
CA SER A 107 -15.78 9.81 2.70
C SER A 107 -14.25 9.64 2.84
N GLU A 108 -13.76 9.50 4.06
CA GLU A 108 -12.34 9.30 4.33
C GLU A 108 -11.87 7.92 3.84
N ILE A 109 -12.65 6.87 4.07
CA ILE A 109 -12.34 5.51 3.59
C ILE A 109 -12.23 5.50 2.06
N VAL A 110 -13.14 6.14 1.35
CA VAL A 110 -13.11 6.26 -0.13
C VAL A 110 -11.84 6.97 -0.59
N GLU A 111 -11.44 8.04 0.10
CA GLU A 111 -10.20 8.76 -0.23
C GLU A 111 -8.95 7.91 0.06
N LYS A 112 -8.90 7.21 1.20
CA LYS A 112 -7.77 6.30 1.50
C LYS A 112 -7.73 5.10 0.56
N TRP A 113 -8.89 4.58 0.16
CA TRP A 113 -8.98 3.55 -0.88
C TRP A 113 -8.32 4.01 -2.18
N ARG A 114 -8.62 5.22 -2.65
CA ARG A 114 -7.99 5.81 -3.84
C ARG A 114 -6.49 5.92 -3.69
N ARG A 115 -6.00 6.34 -2.52
CA ARG A 115 -4.57 6.47 -2.24
C ARG A 115 -3.86 5.11 -2.22
N CYS A 116 -4.48 4.08 -1.64
CA CYS A 116 -3.96 2.71 -1.71
C CYS A 116 -3.83 2.24 -3.16
N VAL A 117 -4.83 2.48 -4.02
CA VAL A 117 -4.72 2.16 -5.45
C VAL A 117 -3.59 2.96 -6.11
N ALA A 118 -3.46 4.24 -5.81
CA ALA A 118 -2.42 5.10 -6.37
C ALA A 118 -1.00 4.69 -5.90
N SER A 119 -0.87 4.02 -4.76
CA SER A 119 0.44 3.58 -4.24
C SER A 119 1.12 2.50 -5.10
N MET A 120 0.39 1.83 -5.99
CA MET A 120 0.98 0.97 -7.02
C MET A 120 1.98 1.72 -7.91
N PHE A 121 1.80 3.01 -8.08
CA PHE A 121 2.57 3.86 -8.99
C PHE A 121 3.56 4.76 -8.23
N THR A 122 4.07 4.33 -7.08
CA THR A 122 5.25 4.97 -6.46
C THR A 122 6.49 4.67 -7.29
N GLU A 123 7.49 5.57 -7.28
CA GLU A 123 8.78 5.33 -7.93
C GLU A 123 9.37 3.98 -7.54
N ARG A 124 9.36 3.70 -6.24
CA ARG A 124 9.85 2.44 -5.68
C ARG A 124 9.10 1.23 -6.22
N SER A 125 7.76 1.28 -6.24
CA SER A 125 6.94 0.17 -6.74
C SER A 125 7.13 -0.04 -8.23
N VAL A 126 7.10 1.03 -9.03
CA VAL A 126 7.30 0.95 -10.49
C VAL A 126 8.71 0.46 -10.81
N GLY A 127 9.74 1.01 -10.16
CA GLY A 127 11.13 0.59 -10.32
C GLY A 127 11.31 -0.89 -10.04
N TYR A 128 10.76 -1.37 -8.93
CA TYR A 128 10.85 -2.78 -8.56
C TYR A 128 10.15 -3.73 -9.55
N HIS A 129 8.98 -3.35 -10.09
CA HIS A 129 8.35 -4.12 -11.17
C HIS A 129 9.25 -4.24 -12.40
N LEU A 130 9.81 -3.10 -12.84
CA LEU A 130 10.67 -3.06 -14.03
C LEU A 130 11.97 -3.84 -13.83
N GLU A 131 12.60 -3.75 -12.64
CA GLU A 131 13.79 -4.55 -12.28
C GLU A 131 13.51 -6.06 -12.32
N LYS A 132 12.29 -6.47 -12.01
CA LYS A 132 11.84 -7.88 -12.11
C LYS A 132 11.36 -8.27 -13.51
N GLY A 133 11.44 -7.36 -14.49
CA GLY A 133 10.95 -7.61 -15.85
C GLY A 133 9.42 -7.68 -15.97
N MET A 134 8.71 -7.15 -14.98
CA MET A 134 7.24 -7.12 -14.92
C MET A 134 6.71 -5.75 -15.32
N HIS A 135 5.61 -5.70 -16.06
CA HIS A 135 4.94 -4.43 -16.30
C HIS A 135 4.06 -4.06 -15.08
N PRO A 136 4.11 -2.80 -14.58
CA PRO A 136 3.33 -2.43 -13.39
C PRO A 136 1.81 -2.63 -13.53
N LEU A 137 1.26 -2.61 -14.74
CA LEU A 137 -0.15 -2.86 -15.00
C LEU A 137 -0.54 -4.36 -15.07
N ASP A 138 0.42 -5.27 -15.03
CA ASP A 138 0.14 -6.72 -14.97
C ASP A 138 -0.24 -7.16 -13.55
N SER A 139 0.07 -6.31 -12.56
CA SER A 139 -0.30 -6.54 -11.15
C SER A 139 -1.69 -5.99 -10.85
N SER A 140 -2.44 -6.70 -10.03
CA SER A 140 -3.73 -6.25 -9.50
C SER A 140 -3.62 -5.92 -8.03
N ILE A 141 -4.35 -4.91 -7.58
CA ILE A 141 -4.42 -4.51 -6.18
C ILE A 141 -5.86 -4.58 -5.68
N ALA A 142 -6.05 -5.24 -4.55
CA ALA A 142 -7.24 -5.11 -3.73
C ALA A 142 -6.97 -4.14 -2.57
N VAL A 143 -8.01 -3.59 -1.99
CA VAL A 143 -7.92 -2.78 -0.79
C VAL A 143 -8.81 -3.41 0.28
N VAL A 144 -8.19 -3.76 1.40
CA VAL A 144 -8.87 -4.34 2.56
C VAL A 144 -9.18 -3.22 3.55
N VAL A 145 -10.45 -3.13 3.95
CA VAL A 145 -10.91 -2.23 5.01
C VAL A 145 -11.29 -3.11 6.21
N MET A 146 -10.58 -2.97 7.30
CA MET A 146 -10.76 -3.80 8.49
C MET A 146 -10.79 -2.95 9.75
N LYS A 147 -11.59 -3.38 10.75
CA LYS A 147 -11.64 -2.71 12.05
C LYS A 147 -10.25 -2.63 12.67
N MET A 148 -9.91 -1.45 13.23
CA MET A 148 -8.67 -1.27 13.97
C MET A 148 -8.57 -2.20 15.18
N ALA A 149 -7.40 -2.85 15.34
CA ALA A 149 -7.04 -3.43 16.63
C ALA A 149 -6.70 -2.31 17.61
N ARG A 150 -7.20 -2.41 18.85
CA ARG A 150 -7.08 -1.37 19.88
C ARG A 150 -5.73 -1.43 20.59
N SER A 151 -4.65 -1.44 19.85
CA SER A 151 -3.29 -1.37 20.40
C SER A 151 -2.95 -0.03 21.06
N ASP A 152 -3.74 1.01 20.81
CA ASP A 152 -3.71 2.27 21.57
C ASP A 152 -4.00 2.09 23.08
N LYS A 153 -4.63 0.98 23.47
CA LYS A 153 -4.95 0.60 24.85
C LYS A 153 -4.17 -0.64 25.33
N ALA A 154 -3.23 -1.11 24.54
CA ALA A 154 -2.49 -2.34 24.78
C ALA A 154 -1.06 -2.23 24.21
N CYS A 155 -0.46 -3.35 23.92
CA CYS A 155 0.81 -3.45 23.21
C CYS A 155 0.62 -4.07 21.82
N SER A 156 1.59 -3.87 20.98
CA SER A 156 1.73 -4.51 19.67
C SER A 156 3.20 -4.81 19.41
N GLY A 157 3.48 -5.64 18.43
CA GLY A 157 4.85 -5.98 18.12
C GLY A 157 4.98 -6.91 16.92
N VAL A 158 6.18 -7.42 16.74
CA VAL A 158 6.53 -8.41 15.72
C VAL A 158 7.09 -9.65 16.38
N MET A 159 6.82 -10.80 15.79
CA MET A 159 7.34 -12.09 16.24
C MET A 159 7.95 -12.83 15.04
N PHE A 160 9.16 -13.33 15.22
CA PHE A 160 9.84 -14.16 14.25
C PHE A 160 10.07 -15.55 14.87
N THR A 161 9.92 -16.59 14.07
CA THR A 161 10.22 -17.97 14.45
C THR A 161 11.69 -18.34 14.24
N ILE A 162 12.51 -17.35 14.02
CA ILE A 162 13.96 -17.40 13.83
C ILE A 162 14.52 -16.08 14.35
N ASP A 163 15.73 -16.07 14.86
CA ASP A 163 16.42 -14.82 15.14
C ASP A 163 16.78 -14.10 13.84
N PRO A 164 16.22 -12.90 13.56
CA PRO A 164 16.41 -12.20 12.30
C PRO A 164 17.86 -11.73 12.07
N ASP A 165 18.65 -11.57 13.14
CA ASP A 165 20.02 -11.05 13.04
C ASP A 165 21.02 -12.17 12.78
N SER A 166 20.91 -13.29 13.49
CA SER A 166 21.86 -14.41 13.39
C SER A 166 21.39 -15.56 12.50
N GLY A 167 20.09 -15.63 12.20
CA GLY A 167 19.47 -16.75 11.50
C GLY A 167 19.32 -18.02 12.37
N HIS A 168 19.49 -17.91 13.71
CA HIS A 168 19.32 -19.04 14.61
C HIS A 168 17.85 -19.46 14.73
N ASP A 169 17.54 -20.71 14.41
CA ASP A 169 16.19 -21.27 14.33
C ASP A 169 15.69 -21.92 15.63
N GLY A 170 16.53 -21.98 16.66
CA GLY A 170 16.20 -22.52 18.00
C GLY A 170 15.50 -21.51 18.93
N VAL A 171 15.03 -20.37 18.41
CA VAL A 171 14.39 -19.32 19.21
C VAL A 171 13.20 -18.68 18.50
N ILE A 172 12.25 -18.19 19.31
CA ILE A 172 11.24 -17.24 18.89
C ILE A 172 11.70 -15.87 19.39
N HIS A 173 11.85 -14.93 18.47
CA HIS A 173 12.23 -13.54 18.73
C HIS A 173 10.97 -12.68 18.74
N ILE A 174 10.66 -12.00 19.84
CA ILE A 174 9.48 -11.13 19.97
C ILE A 174 9.95 -9.73 20.34
N GLY A 175 9.69 -8.76 19.47
CA GLY A 175 9.85 -7.34 19.76
C GLY A 175 8.48 -6.69 19.99
N SER A 176 8.25 -6.05 21.12
CA SER A 176 6.95 -5.45 21.46
C SER A 176 7.10 -4.06 22.09
N SER A 177 6.08 -3.23 21.90
CA SER A 177 5.99 -1.90 22.52
C SER A 177 4.53 -1.52 22.75
N TYR A 178 4.30 -0.54 23.61
CA TYR A 178 2.96 0.03 23.76
C TYR A 178 2.55 0.83 22.54
N GLY A 179 1.27 0.76 22.19
CA GLY A 179 0.69 1.50 21.08
C GLY A 179 0.69 0.73 19.75
N LEU A 180 0.73 1.46 18.64
CA LEU A 180 0.60 0.90 17.30
C LEU A 180 1.86 0.14 16.86
N GLY A 181 1.70 -1.03 16.27
CA GLY A 181 2.77 -1.86 15.73
C GLY A 181 3.59 -1.19 14.63
N GLU A 182 3.03 -0.20 13.96
CA GLU A 182 3.73 0.62 12.96
C GLU A 182 5.00 1.25 13.53
N LEU A 183 4.97 1.71 14.77
CA LEU A 183 6.13 2.33 15.44
C LEU A 183 7.30 1.36 15.62
N VAL A 184 6.99 0.09 15.90
CA VAL A 184 8.00 -0.98 16.00
C VAL A 184 8.56 -1.33 14.63
N VAL A 185 7.68 -1.52 13.64
CA VAL A 185 8.07 -1.89 12.27
C VAL A 185 8.91 -0.82 11.58
N GLN A 186 8.61 0.46 11.84
CA GLN A 186 9.39 1.59 11.29
C GLN A 186 10.67 1.89 12.08
N GLY A 187 10.92 1.20 13.20
CA GLY A 187 12.08 1.45 14.03
C GLY A 187 12.07 2.81 14.74
N VAL A 188 10.88 3.41 14.92
CA VAL A 188 10.72 4.72 15.61
C VAL A 188 10.90 4.58 17.11
N VAL A 189 10.57 3.39 17.65
CA VAL A 189 10.72 3.06 19.07
C VAL A 189 11.64 1.86 19.23
N SER A 190 12.39 1.80 20.33
CA SER A 190 13.12 0.59 20.74
C SER A 190 12.14 -0.35 21.44
N PRO A 191 11.82 -1.51 20.87
CA PRO A 191 10.91 -2.46 21.49
C PRO A 191 11.56 -3.17 22.66
N ASP A 192 10.72 -3.64 23.59
CA ASP A 192 11.12 -4.66 24.54
C ASP A 192 11.34 -5.98 23.81
N LEU A 193 12.45 -6.64 24.08
CA LEU A 193 12.85 -7.89 23.43
C LEU A 193 12.63 -9.09 24.33
N SER A 194 11.97 -10.11 23.81
CA SER A 194 11.86 -11.42 24.44
C SER A 194 12.36 -12.51 23.50
N LEU A 195 13.22 -13.38 24.01
CA LEU A 195 13.69 -14.58 23.33
C LEU A 195 13.16 -15.81 24.04
N ILE A 196 12.50 -16.70 23.30
CA ILE A 196 11.94 -17.95 23.80
C ILE A 196 12.67 -19.08 23.10
N HIS A 197 13.36 -19.94 23.84
CA HIS A 197 13.97 -21.15 23.31
C HIS A 197 12.92 -22.19 23.00
N ILE A 198 13.04 -22.85 21.85
CA ILE A 198 12.17 -23.91 21.36
C ILE A 198 12.93 -25.21 21.11
#